data_7473ddc558c3e9640f5f232d9e103803
#
_entry.id   7473ddc558c3e9640f5f232d9e103803
#
_cell.length_a   1.000
_cell.length_b   1.000
_cell.length_c   1.000
_cell.angle_alpha   90.00
_cell.angle_beta   90.00
_cell.angle_gamma   90.00
#
_symmetry.space_group_name_H-M   'P 1'
#
loop_
_entity.id
_entity.type
_entity.pdbx_description
1 polymer ?
#
loop_
_entity_poly.entity_id
_entity_poly.type
_entity_poly.pdbx_seq_one_letter_code
_entity_poly.pdbx_strand_id
1 'polypeptide(L)'
;MKKKFAVFAVILSSFILFSCSRSGVVISVDENDLFKLNYGSFEDELNMFDISLTGNISTYIAMRDGFFYIANGESKKIMETNSYGDLLSLYYNNESVRNLEFEQEDSSVSTKKSVKYPFNTLGPIAVDSRKYLYVVDTLPQDRFEHDEENRLLLNNVVLMFDVNGQFVNYIGQQGLGGTPFPIIRKIYTTKKNELVVVCTTNEGLLAYWFNNRGALLYRIPVTAEQIPMPADTEEEEGRYYTSVGNVVPDYNENKLYIKVDFYQEMLDSTLKKNSGVTYRKTLLYALNLNNGEYEAPLEIPAYEHTILNDMSKTTDEIPFDFLGVTENGWFFFIITNEDGYIVQMVQPDGQKIFKRSLTVDHSQVFYYTLDLSSSGIVSGLFVLRNYAKVSWWRTDSLLAAYISN
;
A
#
# COMPACT_ATOMS: atom_id res chain seq x y z
N MET A 1 28.76 -55.00 -23.31
CA MET A 1 28.71 -53.55 -23.14
C MET A 1 27.33 -52.92 -23.35
N LYS A 2 26.47 -53.37 -24.26
CA LYS A 2 25.12 -52.79 -24.51
C LYS A 2 24.13 -52.88 -23.32
N LYS A 3 24.17 -53.96 -22.48
CA LYS A 3 23.29 -54.09 -21.31
C LYS A 3 23.62 -53.18 -20.13
N LYS A 4 24.89 -52.80 -19.95
CA LYS A 4 25.31 -51.86 -18.88
C LYS A 4 24.95 -50.40 -19.18
N PHE A 5 24.86 -50.03 -20.46
CA PHE A 5 24.45 -48.69 -20.89
C PHE A 5 22.97 -48.43 -20.72
N ALA A 6 22.12 -49.49 -20.93
CA ALA A 6 20.66 -49.40 -20.74
C ALA A 6 20.28 -49.23 -19.26
N VAL A 7 21.00 -49.89 -18.33
CA VAL A 7 20.74 -49.77 -16.88
C VAL A 7 21.16 -48.38 -16.36
N PHE A 8 22.23 -47.80 -16.89
CA PHE A 8 22.71 -46.45 -16.53
C PHE A 8 21.74 -45.37 -17.03
N ALA A 9 21.19 -45.53 -18.23
CA ALA A 9 20.18 -44.63 -18.80
C ALA A 9 18.85 -44.65 -18.02
N VAL A 10 18.43 -45.84 -17.53
CA VAL A 10 17.20 -45.96 -16.71
C VAL A 10 17.39 -45.34 -15.31
N ILE A 11 18.58 -45.47 -14.70
CA ILE A 11 18.86 -44.85 -13.40
C ILE A 11 18.98 -43.32 -13.54
N LEU A 12 19.53 -42.80 -14.64
CA LEU A 12 19.60 -41.36 -14.90
C LEU A 12 18.22 -40.76 -15.19
N SER A 13 17.32 -41.52 -15.85
CA SER A 13 15.92 -41.11 -16.11
C SER A 13 15.06 -41.13 -14.85
N SER A 14 15.38 -41.95 -13.84
CA SER A 14 14.63 -41.97 -12.57
C SER A 14 14.97 -40.78 -11.66
N PHE A 15 16.11 -40.13 -11.85
CA PHE A 15 16.48 -38.95 -11.07
C PHE A 15 15.83 -37.64 -11.55
N ILE A 16 15.27 -37.62 -12.77
CA ILE A 16 14.63 -36.41 -13.35
C ILE A 16 13.16 -36.28 -12.92
N LEU A 17 12.55 -37.32 -12.34
CA LEU A 17 11.13 -37.32 -11.95
C LEU A 17 10.84 -36.96 -10.47
N PHE A 18 11.86 -36.62 -9.70
CA PHE A 18 11.69 -36.04 -8.36
C PHE A 18 11.77 -34.52 -8.38
N SER A 19 11.08 -33.88 -9.34
CA SER A 19 10.60 -32.52 -9.14
C SER A 19 9.39 -32.61 -8.20
N CYS A 20 9.67 -32.75 -6.90
CA CYS A 20 8.67 -32.49 -5.88
C CYS A 20 8.21 -31.04 -6.03
N SER A 21 6.99 -30.83 -6.49
CA SER A 21 6.22 -29.66 -6.12
C SER A 21 6.05 -29.72 -4.59
N ARG A 22 7.05 -29.23 -3.85
CA ARG A 22 6.84 -28.87 -2.46
C ARG A 22 5.82 -27.74 -2.51
N SER A 23 4.59 -28.00 -2.13
CA SER A 23 3.73 -27.01 -1.53
C SER A 23 4.52 -26.50 -0.31
N GLY A 24 5.30 -25.43 -0.53
CA GLY A 24 6.23 -24.93 0.49
C GLY A 24 5.39 -24.48 1.67
N VAL A 25 5.66 -25.05 2.84
CA VAL A 25 5.13 -24.54 4.10
C VAL A 25 5.50 -23.05 4.16
N VAL A 26 4.49 -22.17 4.13
CA VAL A 26 4.72 -20.74 4.24
C VAL A 26 5.18 -20.47 5.66
N ILE A 27 6.42 -20.02 5.81
CA ILE A 27 7.03 -19.74 7.12
C ILE A 27 6.38 -18.48 7.68
N SER A 28 5.94 -18.53 8.95
CA SER A 28 5.43 -17.36 9.65
C SER A 28 6.57 -16.41 10.03
N VAL A 29 6.29 -15.11 9.99
CA VAL A 29 7.11 -14.06 10.59
C VAL A 29 6.44 -13.66 11.90
N ASP A 30 7.23 -13.61 12.97
CA ASP A 30 6.71 -13.26 14.28
C ASP A 30 6.17 -11.83 14.31
N GLU A 31 4.95 -11.67 14.81
CA GLU A 31 4.35 -10.37 15.11
C GLU A 31 5.06 -9.79 16.34
N ASN A 32 5.46 -8.54 16.25
CA ASN A 32 5.92 -7.78 17.39
C ASN A 32 4.86 -6.71 17.71
N ASP A 33 4.06 -6.95 18.75
CA ASP A 33 3.18 -5.96 19.33
C ASP A 33 4.03 -4.87 19.97
N LEU A 34 3.91 -3.64 19.48
CA LEU A 34 4.72 -2.52 19.94
C LEU A 34 4.05 -1.80 21.10
N PHE A 35 2.85 -1.27 20.84
CA PHE A 35 2.08 -0.54 21.84
C PHE A 35 0.58 -0.59 21.58
N LYS A 36 -0.19 -0.20 22.58
CA LYS A 36 -1.64 -0.11 22.53
C LYS A 36 -2.09 1.33 22.67
N LEU A 37 -3.19 1.67 22.00
CA LEU A 37 -3.87 2.96 22.09
C LEU A 37 -5.27 2.74 22.63
N ASN A 38 -5.62 3.47 23.65
CA ASN A 38 -6.99 3.47 24.18
C ASN A 38 -7.92 4.23 23.25
N TYR A 39 -9.21 4.00 23.41
CA TYR A 39 -10.24 4.76 22.69
C TYR A 39 -10.73 5.91 23.53
N GLY A 40 -10.78 7.09 22.91
CA GLY A 40 -11.27 8.30 23.56
C GLY A 40 -10.90 9.57 22.79
N SER A 41 -10.99 10.70 23.48
CA SER A 41 -10.74 12.03 22.93
C SER A 41 -9.50 12.73 23.49
N PHE A 42 -8.72 12.03 24.34
CA PHE A 42 -7.45 12.57 24.81
C PHE A 42 -6.37 12.57 23.73
N GLU A 43 -5.28 13.26 24.00
CA GLU A 43 -4.17 13.48 23.06
C GLU A 43 -3.53 12.20 22.55
N ASP A 44 -3.38 11.17 23.39
CA ASP A 44 -2.78 9.87 23.15
C ASP A 44 -3.78 8.75 22.83
N GLU A 45 -5.08 9.06 22.78
CA GLU A 45 -6.16 8.13 22.50
C GLU A 45 -6.59 8.18 21.02
N LEU A 46 -7.20 7.11 20.52
CA LEU A 46 -7.84 7.07 19.20
C LEU A 46 -9.35 7.23 19.32
N ASN A 47 -9.93 8.09 18.53
CA ASN A 47 -11.36 8.10 18.30
C ASN A 47 -11.67 7.27 17.04
N MET A 48 -12.32 6.13 17.21
CA MET A 48 -12.66 5.21 16.12
C MET A 48 -14.16 5.08 15.91
N PHE A 49 -14.94 5.54 16.86
CA PHE A 49 -16.39 5.29 16.94
C PHE A 49 -17.17 6.58 17.09
N ASP A 50 -17.27 7.34 16.04
CA ASP A 50 -18.36 8.30 15.93
C ASP A 50 -19.57 7.57 15.35
N ILE A 51 -20.46 7.11 16.23
CA ILE A 51 -21.70 6.39 15.87
C ILE A 51 -22.63 7.26 15.01
N SER A 52 -22.42 8.58 15.00
CA SER A 52 -23.17 9.52 14.17
C SER A 52 -22.70 9.54 12.70
N LEU A 53 -21.50 9.07 12.42
CA LEU A 53 -20.94 9.03 11.09
C LEU A 53 -21.18 7.64 10.47
N THR A 54 -22.12 7.55 9.57
CA THR A 54 -22.32 6.40 8.67
C THR A 54 -21.23 6.33 7.58
N GLY A 55 -20.07 6.95 7.83
CA GLY A 55 -18.96 7.07 6.89
C GLY A 55 -17.89 6.00 7.08
N ASN A 56 -16.98 5.91 6.10
CA ASN A 56 -15.80 5.05 6.19
C ASN A 56 -14.85 5.56 7.28
N ILE A 57 -14.20 4.64 8.00
CA ILE A 57 -13.14 4.97 8.95
C ILE A 57 -11.98 5.63 8.18
N SER A 58 -11.56 6.80 8.68
CA SER A 58 -10.51 7.63 8.07
C SER A 58 -9.29 7.72 8.99
N THR A 59 -8.69 6.55 9.29
CA THR A 59 -7.49 6.46 10.12
C THR A 59 -6.38 5.75 9.35
N TYR A 60 -5.21 6.37 9.30
CA TYR A 60 -4.06 5.91 8.51
C TYR A 60 -2.81 5.87 9.36
N ILE A 61 -1.89 4.97 9.02
CA ILE A 61 -0.58 4.86 9.65
C ILE A 61 0.52 5.02 8.60
N ALA A 62 1.62 5.66 8.98
CA ALA A 62 2.89 5.63 8.27
C ALA A 62 4.02 5.40 9.27
N MET A 63 5.04 4.65 8.86
CA MET A 63 6.23 4.41 9.67
C MET A 63 7.48 4.95 8.99
N ARG A 64 8.26 5.75 9.73
CA ARG A 64 9.55 6.23 9.27
C ARG A 64 10.60 6.15 10.38
N ASP A 65 11.68 5.41 10.13
CA ASP A 65 12.84 5.30 11.04
C ASP A 65 12.45 4.88 12.49
N GLY A 66 11.44 4.00 12.63
CA GLY A 66 10.93 3.54 13.93
C GLY A 66 9.96 4.50 14.63
N PHE A 67 9.60 5.61 14.00
CA PHE A 67 8.53 6.50 14.43
C PHE A 67 7.25 6.20 13.68
N PHE A 68 6.12 6.27 14.38
CA PHE A 68 4.80 6.02 13.83
C PHE A 68 4.01 7.32 13.78
N TYR A 69 3.42 7.58 12.63
CA TYR A 69 2.55 8.73 12.39
C TYR A 69 1.15 8.19 12.14
N ILE A 70 0.22 8.55 13.01
CA ILE A 70 -1.17 8.05 12.97
C ILE A 70 -2.09 9.23 12.72
N ALA A 71 -2.64 9.30 11.52
CA ALA A 71 -3.66 10.28 11.16
C ALA A 71 -5.04 9.72 11.53
N ASN A 72 -5.62 10.21 12.63
CA ASN A 72 -6.94 9.83 13.10
C ASN A 72 -7.97 10.86 12.63
N GLY A 73 -8.63 10.57 11.51
CA GLY A 73 -9.59 11.48 10.88
C GLY A 73 -10.80 11.76 11.74
N GLU A 74 -11.26 10.79 12.53
CA GLU A 74 -12.39 10.90 13.42
C GLU A 74 -12.16 11.92 14.56
N SER A 75 -10.90 12.12 14.98
CA SER A 75 -10.51 13.16 15.95
C SER A 75 -9.86 14.36 15.30
N LYS A 76 -9.68 14.38 13.98
CA LYS A 76 -8.99 15.46 13.27
C LYS A 76 -7.61 15.77 13.88
N LYS A 77 -6.85 14.71 14.18
CA LYS A 77 -5.52 14.82 14.78
C LYS A 77 -4.54 13.83 14.19
N ILE A 78 -3.25 14.17 14.28
CA ILE A 78 -2.15 13.29 13.88
C ILE A 78 -1.24 13.14 15.10
N MET A 79 -0.95 11.89 15.44
CA MET A 79 -0.03 11.55 16.53
C MET A 79 1.29 11.06 15.94
N GLU A 80 2.40 11.59 16.40
CA GLU A 80 3.73 11.05 16.18
C GLU A 80 4.17 10.34 17.45
N THR A 81 4.47 9.04 17.37
CA THR A 81 4.90 8.22 18.51
C THR A 81 6.21 7.50 18.19
N ASN A 82 6.94 7.13 19.24
CA ASN A 82 8.04 6.17 19.09
C ASN A 82 7.51 4.73 19.09
N SER A 83 8.40 3.75 18.97
CA SER A 83 8.05 2.32 18.98
C SER A 83 7.57 1.79 20.34
N TYR A 84 7.64 2.59 21.40
CA TYR A 84 7.10 2.27 22.73
C TYR A 84 5.70 2.86 22.96
N GLY A 85 5.22 3.68 22.01
CA GLY A 85 3.93 4.36 22.13
C GLY A 85 3.99 5.72 22.84
N ASP A 86 5.20 6.21 23.19
CA ASP A 86 5.31 7.54 23.77
C ASP A 86 4.96 8.59 22.73
N LEU A 87 4.03 9.47 23.05
CA LEU A 87 3.60 10.57 22.18
C LEU A 87 4.69 11.66 22.15
N LEU A 88 5.19 11.95 20.95
CA LEU A 88 6.26 12.93 20.70
C LEU A 88 5.72 14.24 20.14
N SER A 89 4.77 14.15 19.22
CA SER A 89 4.15 15.31 18.59
C SER A 89 2.67 15.06 18.39
N LEU A 90 1.88 16.12 18.55
CA LEU A 90 0.46 16.13 18.28
C LEU A 90 0.11 17.29 17.34
N TYR A 91 -0.46 16.96 16.19
CA TYR A 91 -1.09 17.95 15.30
C TYR A 91 -2.59 17.78 15.44
N TYR A 92 -3.33 18.86 15.71
CA TYR A 92 -4.74 18.70 16.07
C TYR A 92 -5.61 19.90 15.71
N ASN A 93 -6.88 19.62 15.47
CA ASN A 93 -7.91 20.63 15.40
C ASN A 93 -8.37 20.98 16.82
N ASN A 94 -8.32 22.27 17.17
CA ASN A 94 -8.62 22.77 18.50
C ASN A 94 -10.05 22.44 19.00
N GLU A 95 -10.98 22.20 18.08
CA GLU A 95 -12.37 21.87 18.42
C GLU A 95 -12.55 20.37 18.74
N SER A 96 -11.61 19.52 18.37
CA SER A 96 -11.74 18.06 18.39
C SER A 96 -11.00 17.36 19.52
N VAL A 97 -10.03 18.02 20.15
CA VAL A 97 -9.25 17.44 21.25
C VAL A 97 -9.54 18.20 22.55
N ARG A 98 -9.94 17.46 23.58
CA ARG A 98 -10.27 18.02 24.90
C ARG A 98 -9.09 17.82 25.85
N ASN A 99 -8.90 18.80 26.76
CA ASN A 99 -7.95 18.75 27.89
C ASN A 99 -6.53 18.36 27.46
N LEU A 100 -5.88 19.25 26.73
CA LEU A 100 -4.47 19.07 26.36
C LEU A 100 -3.59 19.27 27.60
N GLU A 101 -3.00 18.20 28.10
CA GLU A 101 -1.97 18.28 29.15
C GLU A 101 -0.73 19.02 28.68
N PHE A 102 -0.44 18.98 27.39
CA PHE A 102 0.67 19.70 26.75
C PHE A 102 0.64 21.23 26.95
N GLU A 103 -0.53 21.83 27.07
CA GLU A 103 -0.64 23.30 27.25
C GLU A 103 -0.51 23.72 28.71
N GLN A 104 -0.58 22.78 29.65
CA GLN A 104 -0.52 23.06 31.10
C GLN A 104 0.88 22.96 31.67
N GLU A 105 1.81 22.29 31.00
CA GLU A 105 3.21 22.25 31.42
C GLU A 105 3.93 23.53 30.95
N ASP A 106 4.62 24.15 31.90
CA ASP A 106 5.46 25.33 31.68
C ASP A 106 6.33 25.12 30.44
N SER A 107 6.17 25.93 29.41
CA SER A 107 6.72 25.78 28.05
C SER A 107 8.27 25.68 28.00
N SER A 108 8.93 25.76 29.14
CA SER A 108 10.40 25.67 29.28
C SER A 108 10.93 24.24 29.42
N VAL A 109 10.10 23.21 29.65
CA VAL A 109 10.53 21.84 29.98
C VAL A 109 9.88 20.75 29.12
N SER A 110 8.82 21.06 28.34
CA SER A 110 8.16 20.05 27.52
C SER A 110 9.03 19.67 26.30
N THR A 111 9.41 18.40 26.22
CA THR A 111 10.06 17.80 25.05
C THR A 111 9.06 17.41 23.96
N LYS A 112 7.78 17.52 24.24
CA LYS A 112 6.67 17.17 23.35
C LYS A 112 6.26 18.39 22.50
N LYS A 113 5.90 18.14 21.25
CA LYS A 113 5.48 19.19 20.30
C LYS A 113 3.96 19.18 20.10
N SER A 114 3.31 20.32 20.23
CA SER A 114 1.92 20.49 19.89
C SER A 114 1.71 21.52 18.77
N VAL A 115 0.92 21.16 17.76
CA VAL A 115 0.70 21.97 16.55
C VAL A 115 -0.80 22.10 16.31
N LYS A 116 -1.32 23.32 16.38
CA LYS A 116 -2.73 23.59 16.06
C LYS A 116 -2.89 23.81 14.56
N TYR A 117 -3.79 23.06 13.95
CA TYR A 117 -4.18 23.22 12.56
C TYR A 117 -5.66 22.84 12.36
N PRO A 118 -6.45 23.61 11.61
CA PRO A 118 -7.89 23.36 11.44
C PRO A 118 -8.16 22.26 10.41
N PHE A 119 -7.72 21.02 10.70
CA PHE A 119 -8.02 19.85 9.87
C PHE A 119 -9.52 19.68 9.68
N ASN A 120 -9.92 19.31 8.46
CA ASN A 120 -11.31 19.02 8.15
C ASN A 120 -11.59 17.51 8.13
N THR A 121 -10.97 16.77 7.18
CA THR A 121 -11.09 15.30 7.10
C THR A 121 -9.77 14.72 6.66
N LEU A 122 -9.04 14.15 7.60
CA LEU A 122 -7.72 13.58 7.34
C LEU A 122 -7.81 12.31 6.48
N GLY A 123 -6.83 12.13 5.62
CA GLY A 123 -6.65 11.00 4.73
C GLY A 123 -5.26 10.37 4.84
N PRO A 124 -4.76 9.74 3.77
CA PRO A 124 -3.44 9.15 3.72
C PRO A 124 -2.31 10.09 4.17
N ILE A 125 -1.30 9.50 4.81
CA ILE A 125 -0.18 10.21 5.41
C ILE A 125 1.14 9.62 4.91
N ALA A 126 2.17 10.45 4.75
CA ALA A 126 3.54 10.04 4.43
C ALA A 126 4.55 10.97 5.09
N VAL A 127 5.76 10.47 5.33
CA VAL A 127 6.87 11.24 5.93
C VAL A 127 8.13 11.02 5.12
N ASP A 128 8.83 12.11 4.79
CA ASP A 128 10.08 12.03 4.05
C ASP A 128 11.33 11.89 4.96
N SER A 129 12.51 11.73 4.37
CA SER A 129 13.75 11.56 5.15
C SER A 129 14.18 12.80 5.94
N ARG A 130 13.61 13.98 5.62
CA ARG A 130 13.81 15.24 6.36
C ARG A 130 12.85 15.38 7.54
N LYS A 131 11.96 14.37 7.76
CA LYS A 131 10.86 14.43 8.72
C LYS A 131 9.78 15.47 8.36
N TYR A 132 9.64 15.80 7.07
CA TYR A 132 8.50 16.56 6.60
C TYR A 132 7.29 15.64 6.57
N LEU A 133 6.20 16.11 7.16
CA LEU A 133 4.93 15.40 7.24
C LEU A 133 4.03 15.87 6.09
N TYR A 134 3.55 14.92 5.32
CA TYR A 134 2.55 15.11 4.27
C TYR A 134 1.27 14.39 4.67
N VAL A 135 0.16 15.07 4.64
CA VAL A 135 -1.15 14.46 4.97
C VAL A 135 -2.23 14.98 4.05
N VAL A 136 -3.06 14.09 3.58
CA VAL A 136 -4.25 14.44 2.81
C VAL A 136 -5.28 15.05 3.75
N ASP A 137 -5.86 16.17 3.36
CA ASP A 137 -7.03 16.76 4.01
C ASP A 137 -8.09 17.11 2.96
N THR A 138 -9.36 16.92 3.31
CA THR A 138 -10.46 17.32 2.46
C THR A 138 -10.83 18.77 2.78
N LEU A 139 -10.96 19.61 1.77
CA LEU A 139 -11.35 21.00 1.94
C LEU A 139 -12.79 21.12 2.51
N PRO A 140 -13.14 22.24 3.13
CA PRO A 140 -14.53 22.58 3.43
C PRO A 140 -15.37 22.73 2.15
N GLN A 141 -16.69 22.50 2.23
CA GLN A 141 -17.56 22.45 1.04
C GLN A 141 -17.59 23.74 0.22
N ASP A 142 -17.41 24.89 0.85
CA ASP A 142 -17.35 26.21 0.20
C ASP A 142 -16.09 26.42 -0.66
N ARG A 143 -15.12 25.50 -0.55
CA ARG A 143 -13.86 25.50 -1.31
C ARG A 143 -13.76 24.32 -2.28
N PHE A 144 -14.83 23.58 -2.50
CA PHE A 144 -14.88 22.52 -3.49
C PHE A 144 -14.85 23.11 -4.90
N GLU A 145 -14.09 22.48 -5.77
CA GLU A 145 -14.04 22.81 -7.19
C GLU A 145 -14.60 21.63 -8.00
N HIS A 146 -15.08 21.91 -9.19
CA HIS A 146 -15.58 20.91 -10.11
C HIS A 146 -14.82 20.97 -11.42
N ASP A 147 -14.31 19.83 -11.85
CA ASP A 147 -13.79 19.64 -13.19
C ASP A 147 -14.98 19.17 -14.07
N GLU A 148 -15.59 20.10 -14.80
CA GLU A 148 -16.74 19.87 -15.65
C GLU A 148 -16.43 18.92 -16.81
N GLU A 149 -15.22 19.00 -17.36
CA GLU A 149 -14.75 18.19 -18.48
C GLU A 149 -14.64 16.71 -18.10
N ASN A 150 -13.98 16.43 -16.98
CA ASN A 150 -13.75 15.08 -16.48
C ASN A 150 -14.83 14.61 -15.48
N ARG A 151 -15.79 15.48 -15.14
CA ARG A 151 -16.85 15.25 -14.15
C ARG A 151 -16.32 14.79 -12.80
N LEU A 152 -15.27 15.45 -12.32
CA LEU A 152 -14.61 15.15 -11.06
C LEU A 152 -14.88 16.23 -10.01
N LEU A 153 -15.13 15.79 -8.78
CA LEU A 153 -15.12 16.65 -7.62
C LEU A 153 -13.68 16.82 -7.15
N LEU A 154 -13.22 18.06 -7.04
CA LEU A 154 -11.87 18.43 -6.62
C LEU A 154 -11.96 19.05 -5.23
N ASN A 155 -11.62 18.26 -4.20
CA ASN A 155 -11.78 18.68 -2.83
C ASN A 155 -10.66 18.20 -1.89
N ASN A 156 -9.65 17.49 -2.40
CA ASN A 156 -8.53 17.01 -1.59
C ASN A 156 -7.28 17.85 -1.85
N VAL A 157 -6.52 18.08 -0.80
CA VAL A 157 -5.19 18.70 -0.84
C VAL A 157 -4.20 17.90 -0.02
N VAL A 158 -2.90 18.07 -0.27
CA VAL A 158 -1.87 17.51 0.60
C VAL A 158 -1.25 18.63 1.41
N LEU A 159 -1.48 18.64 2.72
CA LEU A 159 -0.86 19.57 3.65
C LEU A 159 0.59 19.16 3.89
N MET A 160 1.49 20.13 3.98
CA MET A 160 2.91 19.93 4.24
C MET A 160 3.33 20.67 5.51
N PHE A 161 3.90 19.92 6.45
CA PHE A 161 4.49 20.45 7.68
C PHE A 161 5.99 20.15 7.70
N ASP A 162 6.77 21.10 8.19
CA ASP A 162 8.22 20.93 8.34
C ASP A 162 8.59 20.08 9.57
N VAL A 163 9.89 19.83 9.76
CA VAL A 163 10.42 19.07 10.90
C VAL A 163 10.08 19.69 12.27
N ASN A 164 9.79 20.99 12.31
CA ASN A 164 9.37 21.68 13.53
C ASN A 164 7.86 21.63 13.74
N GLY A 165 7.12 20.99 12.80
CA GLY A 165 5.66 20.93 12.80
C GLY A 165 4.99 22.22 12.29
N GLN A 166 5.75 23.14 11.68
CA GLN A 166 5.17 24.33 11.12
C GLN A 166 4.51 24.05 9.78
N PHE A 167 3.28 24.51 9.61
CA PHE A 167 2.60 24.43 8.33
C PHE A 167 3.38 25.26 7.29
N VAL A 168 3.80 24.60 6.22
CA VAL A 168 4.56 25.23 5.13
C VAL A 168 3.60 25.74 4.05
N ASN A 169 2.80 24.84 3.49
CA ASN A 169 1.77 25.12 2.48
C ASN A 169 0.94 23.87 2.23
N TYR A 170 -0.07 23.97 1.37
CA TYR A 170 -0.70 22.81 0.77
C TYR A 170 -0.24 22.63 -0.69
N ILE A 171 -0.27 21.38 -1.14
CA ILE A 171 0.02 20.98 -2.51
C ILE A 171 -1.30 20.61 -3.20
N GLY A 172 -1.52 21.20 -4.36
CA GLY A 172 -2.58 20.86 -5.31
C GLY A 172 -2.00 20.35 -6.62
N GLN A 173 -2.85 20.20 -7.64
CA GLN A 173 -2.46 19.59 -8.93
C GLN A 173 -1.28 20.25 -9.62
N GLN A 174 -1.13 21.57 -9.52
CA GLN A 174 -0.04 22.33 -10.16
C GLN A 174 1.15 22.58 -9.21
N GLY A 175 1.07 22.12 -7.96
CA GLY A 175 2.09 22.34 -6.93
C GLY A 175 1.54 23.13 -5.75
N LEU A 176 2.42 23.93 -5.12
CA LEU A 176 2.05 24.71 -3.93
C LEU A 176 0.90 25.67 -4.23
N GLY A 177 -0.17 25.59 -3.42
CA GLY A 177 -1.36 26.44 -3.57
C GLY A 177 -2.19 26.16 -4.83
N GLY A 178 -1.96 25.03 -5.51
CA GLY A 178 -2.67 24.68 -6.75
C GLY A 178 -4.11 24.22 -6.52
N THR A 179 -4.81 23.97 -7.63
CA THR A 179 -6.17 23.39 -7.67
C THR A 179 -6.23 22.10 -6.86
N PRO A 180 -7.28 21.87 -6.07
CA PRO A 180 -7.42 20.63 -5.31
C PRO A 180 -7.39 19.39 -6.20
N PHE A 181 -7.01 18.27 -5.63
CA PHE A 181 -7.06 16.96 -6.28
C PHE A 181 -8.47 16.36 -6.25
N PRO A 182 -8.79 15.44 -7.16
CA PRO A 182 -9.88 14.50 -6.96
C PRO A 182 -9.55 13.57 -5.78
N ILE A 183 -10.28 12.47 -5.63
CA ILE A 183 -10.07 11.51 -4.54
C ILE A 183 -8.62 11.01 -4.55
N ILE A 184 -7.85 11.36 -3.52
CA ILE A 184 -6.50 10.84 -3.32
C ILE A 184 -6.58 9.44 -2.70
N ARG A 185 -6.01 8.46 -3.39
CA ARG A 185 -5.97 7.07 -2.95
C ARG A 185 -4.78 6.80 -2.01
N LYS A 186 -3.60 7.30 -2.37
CA LYS A 186 -2.37 7.15 -1.58
C LYS A 186 -1.37 8.24 -1.94
N ILE A 187 -0.47 8.52 -1.00
CA ILE A 187 0.69 9.39 -1.20
C ILE A 187 1.97 8.66 -0.81
N TYR A 188 3.05 9.00 -1.47
CA TYR A 188 4.36 8.38 -1.25
C TYR A 188 5.46 9.43 -1.22
N THR A 189 6.57 9.10 -0.57
CA THR A 189 7.80 9.89 -0.62
C THR A 189 8.95 9.07 -1.18
N THR A 190 9.83 9.70 -1.97
CA THR A 190 11.02 9.06 -2.56
C THR A 190 12.28 9.37 -1.78
N LYS A 191 13.39 8.73 -2.14
CA LYS A 191 14.73 9.01 -1.59
C LYS A 191 15.18 10.46 -1.77
N LYS A 192 14.69 11.11 -2.84
CA LYS A 192 14.98 12.52 -3.13
C LYS A 192 14.05 13.48 -2.38
N ASN A 193 13.20 12.94 -1.47
CA ASN A 193 12.16 13.69 -0.77
C ASN A 193 11.13 14.32 -1.74
N GLU A 194 10.87 13.65 -2.83
CA GLU A 194 9.82 14.01 -3.78
C GLU A 194 8.51 13.40 -3.30
N LEU A 195 7.40 14.09 -3.57
CA LEU A 195 6.06 13.63 -3.21
C LEU A 195 5.38 13.06 -4.47
N VAL A 196 4.80 11.87 -4.33
CA VAL A 196 3.94 11.29 -5.37
C VAL A 196 2.52 11.13 -4.83
N VAL A 197 1.55 11.70 -5.54
CA VAL A 197 0.12 11.67 -5.17
C VAL A 197 -0.62 10.84 -6.21
N VAL A 198 -1.29 9.77 -5.78
CA VAL A 198 -2.07 8.90 -6.66
C VAL A 198 -3.54 9.13 -6.40
N CYS A 199 -4.25 9.57 -7.44
CA CYS A 199 -5.67 9.88 -7.41
C CYS A 199 -6.48 8.85 -8.21
N THR A 200 -7.75 8.68 -7.82
CA THR A 200 -8.74 7.94 -8.60
C THR A 200 -9.51 8.91 -9.49
N THR A 201 -9.71 8.55 -10.74
CA THR A 201 -10.53 9.26 -11.72
C THR A 201 -11.58 8.31 -12.30
N ASN A 202 -12.48 8.83 -13.14
CA ASN A 202 -13.48 8.01 -13.83
C ASN A 202 -12.87 7.04 -14.86
N GLU A 203 -11.66 7.35 -15.37
CA GLU A 203 -10.99 6.58 -16.42
C GLU A 203 -9.91 5.62 -15.87
N GLY A 204 -9.54 5.76 -14.59
CA GLY A 204 -8.49 4.97 -13.98
C GLY A 204 -7.77 5.73 -12.87
N LEU A 205 -6.44 5.69 -12.86
CA LEU A 205 -5.61 6.37 -11.89
C LEU A 205 -4.87 7.54 -12.53
N LEU A 206 -4.55 8.53 -11.71
CA LEU A 206 -3.78 9.70 -12.12
C LEU A 206 -2.70 9.95 -11.06
N ALA A 207 -1.44 9.83 -11.44
CA ALA A 207 -0.31 10.09 -10.56
C ALA A 207 0.27 11.48 -10.84
N TYR A 208 0.53 12.22 -9.76
CA TYR A 208 1.24 13.50 -9.79
C TYR A 208 2.55 13.33 -9.05
N TRP A 209 3.64 13.79 -9.63
CA TRP A 209 4.97 13.72 -9.04
C TRP A 209 5.53 15.11 -8.84
N PHE A 210 5.84 15.45 -7.61
CA PHE A 210 6.34 16.76 -7.20
C PHE A 210 7.77 16.65 -6.70
N ASN A 211 8.61 17.65 -6.99
CA ASN A 211 9.92 17.73 -6.39
C ASN A 211 9.84 18.08 -4.89
N ASN A 212 10.98 18.04 -4.22
CA ASN A 212 11.10 18.32 -2.78
C ASN A 212 10.78 19.77 -2.36
N ARG A 213 10.44 20.65 -3.31
CA ARG A 213 9.96 22.02 -3.09
C ARG A 213 8.48 22.18 -3.44
N GLY A 214 7.80 21.09 -3.80
CA GLY A 214 6.38 21.09 -4.16
C GLY A 214 6.07 21.58 -5.58
N ALA A 215 7.06 21.67 -6.49
CA ALA A 215 6.79 21.96 -7.89
C ALA A 215 6.48 20.65 -8.66
N LEU A 216 5.45 20.67 -9.49
CA LEU A 216 5.04 19.55 -10.32
C LEU A 216 6.13 19.18 -11.34
N LEU A 217 6.52 17.91 -11.37
CA LEU A 217 7.44 17.34 -12.35
C LEU A 217 6.69 16.55 -13.43
N TYR A 218 5.79 15.68 -13.01
CA TYR A 218 5.05 14.79 -13.92
C TYR A 218 3.58 14.71 -13.52
N ARG A 219 2.71 14.61 -14.53
CA ARG A 219 1.30 14.25 -14.43
C ARG A 219 1.06 13.04 -15.35
N ILE A 220 0.79 11.88 -14.77
CA ILE A 220 0.82 10.59 -15.45
C ILE A 220 -0.57 9.95 -15.33
N PRO A 221 -1.38 9.95 -16.40
CA PRO A 221 -2.59 9.12 -16.43
C PRO A 221 -2.20 7.64 -16.55
N VAL A 222 -2.92 6.78 -15.86
CA VAL A 222 -2.76 5.33 -15.89
C VAL A 222 -4.14 4.71 -16.10
N THR A 223 -4.44 4.41 -17.35
CA THR A 223 -5.73 3.82 -17.76
C THR A 223 -5.52 2.43 -18.33
N ALA A 224 -6.56 1.58 -18.28
CA ALA A 224 -6.48 0.23 -18.82
C ALA A 224 -6.10 0.21 -20.32
N GLU A 225 -6.51 1.24 -21.07
CA GLU A 225 -6.25 1.35 -22.51
C GLU A 225 -4.80 1.68 -22.84
N GLN A 226 -4.07 2.29 -21.91
CA GLN A 226 -2.65 2.66 -22.08
C GLN A 226 -1.68 1.55 -21.68
N ILE A 227 -2.19 0.50 -21.02
CA ILE A 227 -1.35 -0.63 -20.60
C ILE A 227 -1.06 -1.52 -21.82
N PRO A 228 0.22 -1.85 -22.09
CA PRO A 228 0.55 -2.79 -23.15
C PRO A 228 -0.08 -4.16 -22.91
N MET A 229 -0.78 -4.69 -23.90
CA MET A 229 -1.34 -6.04 -23.83
C MET A 229 -0.23 -7.08 -23.97
N PRO A 230 -0.24 -8.17 -23.18
CA PRO A 230 0.71 -9.26 -23.35
C PRO A 230 0.55 -9.96 -24.72
N ALA A 231 1.66 -10.31 -25.36
CA ALA A 231 1.65 -10.89 -26.72
C ALA A 231 0.87 -12.22 -26.82
N ASP A 232 0.85 -13.01 -25.74
CA ASP A 232 0.12 -14.28 -25.66
C ASP A 232 -1.40 -14.14 -25.63
N THR A 233 -1.93 -12.93 -25.41
CA THR A 233 -3.39 -12.68 -25.42
C THR A 233 -3.99 -12.64 -26.83
N GLU A 234 -3.17 -12.49 -27.86
CA GLU A 234 -3.62 -12.44 -29.26
C GLU A 234 -3.98 -13.83 -29.83
N GLU A 235 -3.48 -14.91 -29.23
CA GLU A 235 -3.65 -16.27 -29.72
C GLU A 235 -4.85 -17.01 -29.08
N GLU A 236 -5.45 -16.48 -28.03
CA GLU A 236 -6.51 -17.13 -27.28
C GLU A 236 -7.93 -16.65 -27.67
N GLU A 237 -8.89 -17.57 -27.69
CA GLU A 237 -10.31 -17.23 -27.89
C GLU A 237 -10.90 -16.53 -26.65
N GLY A 238 -11.61 -15.43 -26.85
CA GLY A 238 -12.30 -14.66 -25.80
C GLY A 238 -11.70 -13.29 -25.58
N ARG A 239 -12.51 -12.40 -25.00
CA ARG A 239 -12.10 -11.04 -24.71
C ARG A 239 -11.32 -10.95 -23.41
N TYR A 240 -10.24 -10.18 -23.42
CA TYR A 240 -9.48 -9.84 -22.22
C TYR A 240 -9.99 -8.57 -21.56
N TYR A 241 -9.97 -8.55 -20.24
CA TYR A 241 -10.27 -7.40 -19.40
C TYR A 241 -9.07 -7.06 -18.55
N THR A 242 -8.70 -5.80 -18.52
CA THR A 242 -7.56 -5.27 -17.78
C THR A 242 -8.05 -4.54 -16.54
N SER A 243 -7.57 -4.92 -15.38
CA SER A 243 -7.83 -4.24 -14.11
C SER A 243 -6.54 -3.60 -13.58
N VAL A 244 -6.49 -2.28 -13.57
CA VAL A 244 -5.36 -1.53 -13.00
C VAL A 244 -5.54 -1.48 -11.49
N GLY A 245 -4.62 -2.12 -10.76
CA GLY A 245 -4.63 -2.20 -9.30
C GLY A 245 -4.02 -0.97 -8.64
N ASN A 246 -2.80 -1.09 -8.12
CA ASN A 246 -2.07 -0.01 -7.48
C ASN A 246 -0.95 0.53 -8.36
N VAL A 247 -0.69 1.83 -8.19
CA VAL A 247 0.45 2.54 -8.77
C VAL A 247 1.37 2.97 -7.63
N VAL A 248 2.64 2.57 -7.68
CA VAL A 248 3.64 2.83 -6.63
C VAL A 248 4.90 3.39 -7.28
N PRO A 249 5.45 4.53 -6.81
CA PRO A 249 6.70 5.04 -7.32
C PRO A 249 7.88 4.17 -6.89
N ASP A 250 8.92 4.09 -7.73
CA ASP A 250 10.22 3.59 -7.32
C ASP A 250 10.83 4.55 -6.27
N TYR A 251 11.50 3.99 -5.28
CA TYR A 251 12.10 4.81 -4.21
C TYR A 251 13.30 5.63 -4.67
N ASN A 252 14.10 5.11 -5.62
CA ASN A 252 15.38 5.68 -6.06
C ASN A 252 15.29 6.38 -7.42
N GLU A 253 14.45 5.86 -8.32
CA GLU A 253 14.39 6.25 -9.73
C GLU A 253 13.07 6.93 -10.09
N ASN A 254 13.06 7.66 -11.20
CA ASN A 254 11.84 8.26 -11.73
C ASN A 254 11.05 7.20 -12.53
N LYS A 255 10.50 6.23 -11.81
CA LYS A 255 9.69 5.13 -12.36
C LYS A 255 8.40 4.96 -11.57
N LEU A 256 7.36 4.51 -12.23
CA LEU A 256 6.11 4.05 -11.62
C LEU A 256 5.94 2.56 -11.87
N TYR A 257 5.72 1.80 -10.82
CA TYR A 257 5.29 0.42 -10.91
C TYR A 257 3.76 0.35 -10.91
N ILE A 258 3.21 -0.34 -11.89
CA ILE A 258 1.78 -0.45 -12.13
C ILE A 258 1.42 -1.92 -12.09
N LYS A 259 0.67 -2.33 -11.07
CA LYS A 259 0.14 -3.70 -10.99
C LYS A 259 -1.11 -3.80 -11.85
N VAL A 260 -1.15 -4.81 -12.71
CA VAL A 260 -2.26 -5.04 -13.63
C VAL A 260 -2.69 -6.50 -13.59
N ASP A 261 -3.97 -6.73 -13.33
CA ASP A 261 -4.58 -8.04 -13.38
C ASP A 261 -5.31 -8.23 -14.70
N PHE A 262 -5.07 -9.37 -15.34
CA PHE A 262 -5.71 -9.75 -16.58
C PHE A 262 -6.74 -10.84 -16.33
N TYR A 263 -7.92 -10.63 -16.85
CA TYR A 263 -9.04 -11.55 -16.81
C TYR A 263 -9.49 -11.88 -18.22
N GLN A 264 -9.94 -13.10 -18.44
CA GLN A 264 -10.43 -13.55 -19.72
C GLN A 264 -11.90 -13.95 -19.63
N GLU A 265 -12.65 -13.66 -20.68
CA GLU A 265 -14.04 -14.06 -20.85
C GLU A 265 -14.14 -15.59 -20.94
N MET A 266 -15.01 -16.17 -20.13
CA MET A 266 -15.36 -17.58 -20.21
C MET A 266 -16.57 -17.75 -21.13
N LEU A 267 -16.41 -18.53 -22.18
CA LEU A 267 -17.49 -18.87 -23.08
C LEU A 267 -18.06 -20.26 -22.71
N ASP A 268 -19.37 -20.34 -22.50
CA ASP A 268 -20.06 -21.63 -22.40
C ASP A 268 -19.85 -22.43 -23.68
N SER A 269 -19.30 -23.63 -23.55
CA SER A 269 -18.92 -24.49 -24.68
C SER A 269 -20.11 -24.88 -25.54
N THR A 270 -21.33 -24.93 -24.97
CA THR A 270 -22.56 -25.36 -25.62
C THR A 270 -23.32 -24.18 -26.22
N LEU A 271 -23.45 -23.11 -25.47
CA LEU A 271 -24.28 -21.96 -25.85
C LEU A 271 -23.47 -20.84 -26.53
N LYS A 272 -22.14 -20.91 -26.49
CA LYS A 272 -21.20 -19.85 -26.95
C LYS A 272 -21.56 -18.46 -26.42
N LYS A 273 -22.09 -18.43 -25.20
CA LYS A 273 -22.42 -17.19 -24.48
C LYS A 273 -21.43 -16.97 -23.36
N ASN A 274 -21.21 -15.70 -23.04
CA ASN A 274 -20.40 -15.32 -21.88
C ASN A 274 -21.02 -15.93 -20.61
N SER A 275 -20.24 -16.73 -19.90
CA SER A 275 -20.59 -17.37 -18.61
C SER A 275 -19.88 -16.73 -17.42
N GLY A 276 -19.02 -15.73 -17.65
CA GLY A 276 -18.27 -15.01 -16.63
C GLY A 276 -16.88 -14.61 -17.10
N VAL A 277 -16.03 -14.23 -16.15
CA VAL A 277 -14.63 -13.92 -16.38
C VAL A 277 -13.78 -14.75 -15.43
N THR A 278 -12.61 -15.18 -15.89
CA THR A 278 -11.63 -15.91 -15.08
C THR A 278 -10.34 -15.11 -15.00
N TYR A 279 -9.69 -15.14 -13.84
CA TYR A 279 -8.35 -14.60 -13.68
C TYR A 279 -7.35 -15.40 -14.52
N ARG A 280 -6.39 -14.70 -15.12
CA ARG A 280 -5.35 -15.34 -15.95
C ARG A 280 -3.95 -15.10 -15.40
N LYS A 281 -3.59 -13.84 -15.16
CA LYS A 281 -2.28 -13.48 -14.64
C LYS A 281 -2.25 -12.06 -14.10
N THR A 282 -1.25 -11.80 -13.28
CA THR A 282 -0.86 -10.45 -12.84
C THR A 282 0.48 -10.09 -13.42
N LEU A 283 0.56 -8.89 -14.02
CA LEU A 283 1.82 -8.31 -14.48
C LEU A 283 2.11 -7.02 -13.71
N LEU A 284 3.38 -6.85 -13.36
CA LEU A 284 3.91 -5.60 -12.81
C LEU A 284 4.68 -4.88 -13.92
N TYR A 285 4.14 -3.78 -14.38
CA TYR A 285 4.78 -2.91 -15.38
C TYR A 285 5.60 -1.83 -14.69
N ALA A 286 6.78 -1.53 -15.23
CA ALA A 286 7.57 -0.38 -14.85
C ALA A 286 7.48 0.67 -15.97
N LEU A 287 6.91 1.83 -15.66
CA LEU A 287 6.87 2.99 -16.55
C LEU A 287 8.03 3.92 -16.21
N ASN A 288 8.97 4.08 -17.11
CA ASN A 288 10.09 4.98 -16.97
C ASN A 288 9.67 6.41 -17.34
N LEU A 289 9.68 7.33 -16.38
CA LEU A 289 9.21 8.69 -16.58
C LEU A 289 10.19 9.59 -17.36
N ASN A 290 11.43 9.15 -17.56
CA ASN A 290 12.42 9.93 -18.33
C ASN A 290 12.19 9.81 -19.84
N ASN A 291 11.70 8.67 -20.30
CA ASN A 291 11.42 8.43 -21.73
C ASN A 291 9.93 8.15 -22.04
N GLY A 292 9.10 7.94 -21.01
CA GLY A 292 7.69 7.62 -21.17
C GLY A 292 7.39 6.19 -21.65
N GLU A 293 8.37 5.28 -21.57
CA GLU A 293 8.23 3.91 -22.07
C GLU A 293 8.03 2.90 -20.95
N TYR A 294 7.25 1.85 -21.25
CA TYR A 294 7.11 0.68 -20.40
C TYR A 294 8.30 -0.27 -20.60
N GLU A 295 8.90 -0.69 -19.51
CA GLU A 295 9.89 -1.76 -19.49
C GLU A 295 9.18 -3.13 -19.63
N ALA A 296 9.96 -4.20 -19.87
CA ALA A 296 9.39 -5.56 -19.90
C ALA A 296 8.69 -5.87 -18.58
N PRO A 297 7.43 -6.32 -18.60
CA PRO A 297 6.69 -6.57 -17.38
C PRO A 297 7.20 -7.80 -16.65
N LEU A 298 7.06 -7.77 -15.33
CA LEU A 298 7.33 -8.90 -14.44
C LEU A 298 6.02 -9.62 -14.12
N GLU A 299 5.97 -10.93 -14.37
CA GLU A 299 4.82 -11.75 -13.96
C GLU A 299 4.87 -12.03 -12.45
N ILE A 300 3.74 -11.80 -11.79
CA ILE A 300 3.59 -11.97 -10.34
C ILE A 300 2.70 -13.21 -10.09
N PRO A 301 3.26 -14.28 -9.50
CA PRO A 301 2.46 -15.47 -9.20
C PRO A 301 1.30 -15.17 -8.26
N ALA A 302 0.15 -15.68 -8.59
CA ALA A 302 -1.06 -15.59 -7.76
C ALA A 302 -0.96 -16.39 -6.46
N TYR A 303 -1.90 -16.14 -5.56
CA TYR A 303 -2.14 -16.98 -4.40
C TYR A 303 -3.04 -18.14 -4.80
N GLU A 304 -2.55 -19.37 -4.58
CA GLU A 304 -3.31 -20.59 -4.81
C GLU A 304 -4.15 -20.90 -3.56
N HIS A 305 -5.45 -20.70 -3.67
CA HIS A 305 -6.41 -21.06 -2.63
C HIS A 305 -7.01 -22.43 -2.95
N THR A 306 -6.70 -23.42 -2.12
CA THR A 306 -7.21 -24.78 -2.32
C THR A 306 -8.44 -25.02 -1.45
N ILE A 307 -9.57 -25.28 -2.09
CA ILE A 307 -10.82 -25.66 -1.43
C ILE A 307 -10.95 -27.18 -1.52
N LEU A 308 -11.01 -27.82 -0.36
CA LEU A 308 -11.24 -29.26 -0.24
C LEU A 308 -12.73 -29.49 0.05
N ASN A 309 -13.47 -29.99 -0.92
CA ASN A 309 -14.82 -30.52 -0.73
C ASN A 309 -14.75 -32.04 -0.67
N ASP A 310 -15.74 -32.69 -0.05
CA ASP A 310 -15.77 -34.16 0.20
C ASP A 310 -15.50 -35.04 -1.03
N MET A 311 -15.62 -34.52 -2.24
CA MET A 311 -15.42 -35.26 -3.50
C MET A 311 -14.51 -34.57 -4.52
N SER A 312 -14.02 -33.36 -4.25
CA SER A 312 -13.19 -32.61 -5.21
C SER A 312 -12.21 -31.67 -4.54
N LYS A 313 -11.05 -31.52 -5.16
CA LYS A 313 -10.06 -30.49 -4.84
C LYS A 313 -10.14 -29.45 -5.94
N THR A 314 -10.54 -28.23 -5.61
CA THR A 314 -10.52 -27.08 -6.52
C THR A 314 -9.45 -26.11 -6.04
N THR A 315 -8.68 -25.58 -6.97
CA THR A 315 -7.69 -24.56 -6.67
C THR A 315 -8.06 -23.29 -7.44
N ASP A 316 -8.30 -22.22 -6.69
CA ASP A 316 -8.58 -20.91 -7.24
C ASP A 316 -7.32 -20.04 -7.15
N GLU A 317 -7.03 -19.32 -8.21
CA GLU A 317 -5.93 -18.34 -8.25
C GLU A 317 -6.47 -16.96 -7.92
N ILE A 318 -5.91 -16.34 -6.88
CA ILE A 318 -6.32 -15.02 -6.40
C ILE A 318 -5.13 -14.05 -6.52
N PRO A 319 -5.30 -12.90 -7.22
CA PRO A 319 -4.23 -11.92 -7.32
C PRO A 319 -3.92 -11.28 -5.95
N PHE A 320 -2.65 -11.05 -5.69
CA PHE A 320 -2.20 -10.29 -4.54
C PHE A 320 -2.42 -8.79 -4.75
N ASP A 321 -2.64 -8.03 -3.69
CA ASP A 321 -2.56 -6.57 -3.70
C ASP A 321 -1.10 -6.10 -3.66
N PHE A 322 -0.78 -5.06 -4.42
CA PHE A 322 0.55 -4.47 -4.43
C PHE A 322 0.70 -3.48 -3.26
N LEU A 323 1.48 -3.85 -2.26
CA LEU A 323 1.69 -3.04 -1.05
C LEU A 323 2.69 -1.91 -1.29
N GLY A 324 3.80 -2.19 -1.97
CA GLY A 324 4.83 -1.20 -2.22
C GLY A 324 6.15 -1.77 -2.72
N VAL A 325 7.16 -0.89 -2.81
CA VAL A 325 8.53 -1.20 -3.18
C VAL A 325 9.50 -0.65 -2.14
N THR A 326 10.55 -1.40 -1.83
CA THR A 326 11.58 -1.00 -0.86
C THR A 326 12.71 -0.21 -1.53
N GLU A 327 13.57 0.43 -0.72
CA GLU A 327 14.75 1.14 -1.19
C GLU A 327 15.76 0.24 -1.95
N ASN A 328 15.71 -1.07 -1.72
CA ASN A 328 16.52 -2.07 -2.41
C ASN A 328 15.79 -2.69 -3.61
N GLY A 329 14.65 -2.11 -4.01
CA GLY A 329 13.86 -2.51 -5.17
C GLY A 329 13.01 -3.76 -4.99
N TRP A 330 12.93 -4.37 -3.80
CA TRP A 330 12.05 -5.50 -3.57
C TRP A 330 10.58 -5.09 -3.61
N PHE A 331 9.78 -5.85 -4.34
CA PHE A 331 8.33 -5.67 -4.46
C PHE A 331 7.62 -6.46 -3.39
N PHE A 332 6.69 -5.82 -2.70
CA PHE A 332 5.85 -6.42 -1.67
C PHE A 332 4.42 -6.52 -2.14
N PHE A 333 3.90 -7.72 -2.10
CA PHE A 333 2.51 -8.02 -2.39
C PHE A 333 1.87 -8.67 -1.18
N ILE A 334 0.58 -8.44 -0.96
CA ILE A 334 -0.14 -8.91 0.22
C ILE A 334 -1.51 -9.45 -0.16
N ILE A 335 -1.96 -10.48 0.55
CA ILE A 335 -3.32 -10.98 0.48
C ILE A 335 -3.79 -11.37 1.88
N THR A 336 -5.06 -11.13 2.16
CA THR A 336 -5.70 -11.60 3.40
C THR A 336 -6.08 -13.05 3.26
N ASN A 337 -5.82 -13.86 4.29
CA ASN A 337 -6.29 -15.23 4.42
C ASN A 337 -6.96 -15.44 5.80
N GLU A 338 -7.37 -16.66 6.10
CA GLU A 338 -8.07 -17.00 7.36
C GLU A 338 -7.20 -16.73 8.60
N ASP A 339 -5.87 -16.91 8.51
CA ASP A 339 -4.93 -16.80 9.61
C ASP A 339 -4.25 -15.42 9.72
N GLY A 340 -4.59 -14.48 8.83
CA GLY A 340 -3.96 -13.16 8.79
C GLY A 340 -3.66 -12.69 7.37
N TYR A 341 -2.38 -12.55 7.04
CA TYR A 341 -1.92 -12.12 5.73
C TYR A 341 -0.83 -13.03 5.19
N ILE A 342 -0.80 -13.21 3.88
CA ILE A 342 0.37 -13.73 3.17
C ILE A 342 1.05 -12.56 2.47
N VAL A 343 2.31 -12.34 2.81
CA VAL A 343 3.17 -11.38 2.10
C VAL A 343 4.06 -12.14 1.13
N GLN A 344 4.01 -11.74 -0.14
CA GLN A 344 4.90 -12.19 -1.19
C GLN A 344 5.91 -11.10 -1.51
N MET A 345 7.19 -11.40 -1.32
CA MET A 345 8.31 -10.50 -1.62
C MET A 345 9.01 -10.99 -2.88
N VAL A 346 9.09 -10.13 -3.88
CA VAL A 346 9.65 -10.46 -5.20
C VAL A 346 10.88 -9.59 -5.45
N GLN A 347 11.99 -10.22 -5.84
CA GLN A 347 13.21 -9.53 -6.20
C GLN A 347 13.00 -8.73 -7.50
N PRO A 348 13.73 -7.61 -7.73
CA PRO A 348 13.55 -6.76 -8.92
C PRO A 348 13.64 -7.48 -10.26
N ASP A 349 14.47 -8.52 -10.36
CA ASP A 349 14.63 -9.36 -11.56
C ASP A 349 13.64 -10.53 -11.64
N GLY A 350 12.77 -10.68 -10.66
CA GLY A 350 11.79 -11.77 -10.58
C GLY A 350 12.34 -13.15 -10.23
N GLN A 351 13.66 -13.31 -10.08
CA GLN A 351 14.25 -14.64 -9.90
C GLN A 351 14.01 -15.24 -8.53
N LYS A 352 13.84 -14.41 -7.50
CA LYS A 352 13.59 -14.88 -6.13
C LYS A 352 12.26 -14.35 -5.64
N ILE A 353 11.47 -15.27 -5.11
CA ILE A 353 10.16 -14.99 -4.52
C ILE A 353 10.09 -15.66 -3.15
N PHE A 354 9.78 -14.86 -2.13
CA PHE A 354 9.55 -15.35 -0.78
C PHE A 354 8.10 -15.13 -0.39
N LYS A 355 7.46 -16.15 0.15
CA LYS A 355 6.14 -16.06 0.77
C LYS A 355 6.28 -16.21 2.28
N ARG A 356 5.63 -15.33 3.04
CA ARG A 356 5.62 -15.34 4.51
C ARG A 356 4.20 -15.12 5.01
N SER A 357 3.84 -15.84 6.07
CA SER A 357 2.61 -15.61 6.78
C SER A 357 2.83 -14.57 7.88
N LEU A 358 1.94 -13.58 7.94
CA LEU A 358 1.83 -12.62 9.05
C LEU A 358 0.56 -12.99 9.80
N THR A 359 0.69 -13.68 10.92
CA THR A 359 -0.46 -14.18 11.68
C THR A 359 -1.17 -13.03 12.40
N VAL A 360 -2.47 -12.86 12.14
CA VAL A 360 -3.33 -11.88 12.79
C VAL A 360 -4.71 -12.51 12.98
N ASP A 361 -5.24 -12.48 14.21
CA ASP A 361 -6.58 -12.95 14.48
C ASP A 361 -7.64 -11.93 13.99
N HIS A 362 -8.06 -12.11 12.73
CA HIS A 362 -9.05 -11.25 12.09
C HIS A 362 -10.43 -11.27 12.77
N SER A 363 -10.74 -12.30 13.54
CA SER A 363 -12.05 -12.41 14.21
C SER A 363 -12.30 -11.29 15.21
N GLN A 364 -11.24 -10.65 15.68
CA GLN A 364 -11.27 -9.55 16.65
C GLN A 364 -10.98 -8.17 16.04
N VAL A 365 -10.61 -8.11 14.76
CA VAL A 365 -10.21 -6.87 14.08
C VAL A 365 -11.41 -6.27 13.35
N PHE A 366 -11.82 -5.07 13.74
CA PHE A 366 -12.90 -4.31 13.09
C PHE A 366 -12.41 -3.43 11.94
N TYR A 367 -11.17 -2.94 12.06
CA TYR A 367 -10.52 -2.12 11.05
C TYR A 367 -9.01 -2.30 11.15
N TYR A 368 -8.34 -2.20 10.03
CA TYR A 368 -6.88 -2.18 9.98
C TYR A 368 -6.37 -1.28 8.86
N THR A 369 -5.15 -0.80 9.04
CA THR A 369 -4.38 -0.14 7.98
C THR A 369 -2.93 -0.61 8.07
N LEU A 370 -2.33 -0.86 6.91
CA LEU A 370 -0.97 -1.36 6.79
C LEU A 370 -0.08 -0.34 6.09
N ASP A 371 1.17 -0.31 6.48
CA ASP A 371 2.22 0.48 5.83
C ASP A 371 3.46 -0.37 5.60
N LEU A 372 4.14 -0.10 4.49
CA LEU A 372 5.45 -0.66 4.14
C LEU A 372 6.50 0.44 4.21
N SER A 373 7.45 0.30 5.11
CA SER A 373 8.59 1.22 5.17
C SER A 373 9.52 1.04 3.97
N SER A 374 10.31 2.06 3.67
CA SER A 374 11.35 1.97 2.64
C SER A 374 12.38 0.87 2.91
N SER A 375 12.63 0.54 4.17
CA SER A 375 13.54 -0.55 4.55
C SER A 375 12.94 -1.96 4.42
N GLY A 376 11.62 -2.09 4.22
CA GLY A 376 10.93 -3.37 4.08
C GLY A 376 10.33 -3.91 5.37
N ILE A 377 10.04 -3.07 6.36
CA ILE A 377 9.26 -3.44 7.54
C ILE A 377 7.79 -3.23 7.20
N VAL A 378 6.97 -4.26 7.40
CA VAL A 378 5.51 -4.14 7.35
C VAL A 378 5.02 -3.76 8.74
N SER A 379 4.27 -2.68 8.85
CA SER A 379 3.63 -2.24 10.08
C SER A 379 2.12 -2.12 9.92
N GLY A 380 1.39 -2.24 11.01
CA GLY A 380 -0.07 -2.15 10.99
C GLY A 380 -0.65 -1.55 12.26
N LEU A 381 -1.74 -0.82 12.06
CA LEU A 381 -2.65 -0.41 13.12
C LEU A 381 -3.90 -1.29 13.04
N PHE A 382 -4.21 -2.00 14.12
CA PHE A 382 -5.34 -2.91 14.23
C PHE A 382 -6.32 -2.41 15.30
N VAL A 383 -7.53 -2.19 14.89
CA VAL A 383 -8.62 -1.73 15.75
C VAL A 383 -9.40 -2.93 16.27
N LEU A 384 -9.31 -3.18 17.56
CA LEU A 384 -9.98 -4.27 18.28
C LEU A 384 -11.16 -3.70 19.08
N ARG A 385 -11.86 -4.55 19.79
CA ARG A 385 -13.07 -4.13 20.53
C ARG A 385 -12.81 -3.05 21.59
N ASN A 386 -11.70 -3.14 22.33
CA ASN A 386 -11.47 -2.32 23.52
C ASN A 386 -10.25 -1.39 23.39
N TYR A 387 -9.42 -1.58 22.40
CA TYR A 387 -8.20 -0.80 22.13
C TYR A 387 -7.77 -1.00 20.69
N ALA A 388 -6.92 -0.11 20.21
CA ALA A 388 -6.14 -0.37 19.00
C ALA A 388 -4.71 -0.79 19.36
N LYS A 389 -4.10 -1.63 18.52
CA LYS A 389 -2.69 -1.99 18.68
C LYS A 389 -1.90 -1.61 17.43
N VAL A 390 -0.65 -1.24 17.63
CA VAL A 390 0.34 -1.09 16.57
C VAL A 390 1.30 -2.25 16.66
N SER A 391 1.45 -2.94 15.54
CA SER A 391 2.37 -4.08 15.41
C SER A 391 3.25 -3.91 14.19
N TRP A 392 4.38 -4.58 14.17
CA TRP A 392 5.21 -4.69 12.98
C TRP A 392 5.77 -6.09 12.78
N TRP A 393 6.15 -6.39 11.54
CA TRP A 393 6.87 -7.60 11.12
C TRP A 393 8.19 -7.19 10.48
N ARG A 394 9.28 -7.71 11.01
CA ARG A 394 10.65 -7.41 10.59
C ARG A 394 11.01 -8.17 9.31
N THR A 395 10.25 -7.94 8.23
CA THR A 395 10.51 -8.54 6.92
C THR A 395 11.79 -8.01 6.28
N ASP A 396 12.27 -6.83 6.69
CA ASP A 396 13.57 -6.27 6.34
C ASP A 396 14.75 -7.20 6.69
N SER A 397 14.69 -7.87 7.84
CA SER A 397 15.74 -8.80 8.27
C SER A 397 15.87 -10.02 7.35
N LEU A 398 14.77 -10.44 6.72
CA LEU A 398 14.78 -11.52 5.74
C LEU A 398 15.47 -11.10 4.46
N LEU A 399 15.31 -9.85 4.05
CA LEU A 399 15.93 -9.30 2.86
C LEU A 399 17.43 -9.03 3.05
N ALA A 400 17.84 -8.58 4.24
CA ALA A 400 19.23 -8.25 4.56
C ALA A 400 20.20 -9.42 4.27
N ALA A 401 19.76 -10.66 4.51
CA ALA A 401 20.55 -11.87 4.22
C ALA A 401 20.83 -12.08 2.72
N TYR A 402 20.05 -11.44 1.84
CA TYR A 402 20.17 -11.57 0.37
C TYR A 402 20.75 -10.34 -0.32
N ILE A 403 20.78 -9.20 0.37
CA ILE A 403 21.35 -7.94 -0.13
C ILE A 403 22.88 -7.91 0.09
N SER A 404 23.38 -8.63 1.11
CA SER A 404 24.79 -8.68 1.48
C SER A 404 25.62 -9.71 0.68
N ASN A 405 25.05 -10.43 -0.25
CA ASN A 405 25.68 -11.36 -1.17
C ASN A 405 25.60 -10.86 -2.62
#